data_29999c56836830bd85e510efff1826f9
#
_entry.id   29999c56836830bd85e510efff1826f9
#
_cell.length_a   1.000
_cell.length_b   1.000
_cell.length_c   1.000
_cell.angle_alpha   90.00
_cell.angle_beta   90.00
_cell.angle_gamma   90.00
#
_symmetry.space_group_name_H-M   'P 1'
#
loop_
_entity.id
_entity.type
_entity.pdbx_description
1 polymer ?
#
loop_
_entity_poly.entity_id
_entity_poly.type
_entity_poly.pdbx_seq_one_letter_code
_entity_poly.pdbx_strand_id
1 'polypeptide(L)'
;MHPFLGLLAAGAVLLVACGGSSSGGSPPDASPPPSAAASGPEILPLLINSEILRGPNRFLFSLTDRANKLVAAPDVKVHLLFYDVDTAANTVAFEADARFLWAIEGVQGLYVANIDFPDAGRWGTKFEATFPDGQVKSVRADFDVAESGSTPPLGAKAPAVDTPTAADVGGDLARRTTDQ
;
A
#
# COMPACT_ATOMS: atom_id res chain seq x y z
N MET A 1 -19.71 -54.46 25.32
CA MET A 1 -20.60 -54.66 26.47
C MET A 1 -21.29 -53.34 26.76
N HIS A 2 -22.59 -53.41 26.50
CA HIS A 2 -23.73 -52.61 26.94
C HIS A 2 -23.94 -51.20 26.42
N PRO A 3 -25.12 -50.98 25.91
CA PRO A 3 -25.64 -49.74 25.32
C PRO A 3 -26.60 -49.05 26.28
N PHE A 4 -26.96 -47.80 26.01
CA PHE A 4 -28.23 -47.16 26.40
C PHE A 4 -28.46 -45.99 25.42
N LEU A 5 -29.38 -46.02 24.51
CA LEU A 5 -30.84 -46.09 24.43
C LEU A 5 -31.58 -44.95 25.13
N GLY A 6 -32.23 -44.13 24.30
CA GLY A 6 -33.49 -43.43 24.59
C GLY A 6 -33.33 -41.94 24.85
N LEU A 7 -33.98 -41.04 24.17
CA LEU A 7 -35.42 -40.82 24.17
C LEU A 7 -35.82 -39.73 23.19
N LEU A 8 -36.77 -40.00 22.33
CA LEU A 8 -37.57 -39.04 21.54
C LEU A 8 -38.48 -38.20 22.46
N ALA A 9 -38.60 -36.93 22.16
CA ALA A 9 -39.75 -36.15 22.57
C ALA A 9 -40.18 -35.20 21.41
N ALA A 10 -41.31 -35.57 20.82
CA ALA A 10 -42.07 -34.76 19.88
C ALA A 10 -42.84 -33.69 20.65
N GLY A 11 -42.95 -32.51 20.16
CA GLY A 11 -43.72 -31.40 20.76
C GLY A 11 -44.24 -30.41 19.71
N ALA A 12 -45.44 -30.55 19.41
CA ALA A 12 -46.53 -29.91 18.72
C ALA A 12 -46.35 -28.45 18.24
N VAL A 13 -46.76 -28.31 16.99
CA VAL A 13 -47.12 -27.07 16.26
C VAL A 13 -48.37 -26.44 16.87
N LEU A 14 -48.32 -25.14 17.15
CA LEU A 14 -49.50 -24.30 17.27
C LEU A 14 -49.39 -23.08 16.34
N LEU A 15 -50.14 -23.19 15.25
CA LEU A 15 -50.50 -22.07 14.37
C LEU A 15 -51.59 -21.24 15.06
N VAL A 16 -51.29 -19.98 15.35
CA VAL A 16 -52.32 -18.98 15.61
C VAL A 16 -52.23 -17.93 14.52
N ALA A 17 -53.15 -18.00 13.61
CA ALA A 17 -53.51 -16.95 12.70
C ALA A 17 -54.49 -16.01 13.42
N CYS A 18 -54.10 -14.73 13.53
CA CYS A 18 -55.11 -13.69 13.79
C CYS A 18 -54.82 -12.52 12.85
N GLY A 19 -55.73 -12.34 11.93
CA GLY A 19 -55.83 -11.19 11.07
C GLY A 19 -56.27 -9.97 11.86
N GLY A 20 -55.75 -8.81 11.48
CA GLY A 20 -56.14 -7.50 11.95
C GLY A 20 -55.66 -6.46 10.98
N SER A 21 -56.57 -5.97 10.15
CA SER A 21 -56.40 -4.77 9.32
C SER A 21 -56.23 -3.56 10.21
N SER A 22 -55.33 -2.67 9.94
CA SER A 22 -55.58 -1.26 9.64
C SER A 22 -54.46 -0.32 10.00
N SER A 23 -54.38 0.66 9.17
CA SER A 23 -53.84 2.02 9.30
C SER A 23 -52.32 2.20 9.17
N GLY A 24 -52.05 2.87 8.07
CA GLY A 24 -50.76 3.44 7.67
C GLY A 24 -50.08 4.20 8.76
N GLY A 25 -48.91 3.67 9.13
CA GLY A 25 -47.84 4.38 9.77
C GLY A 25 -46.62 4.14 8.92
N SER A 26 -46.08 5.18 8.32
CA SER A 26 -44.77 5.13 7.70
C SER A 26 -43.77 4.56 8.70
N PRO A 27 -42.93 3.61 8.29
CA PRO A 27 -41.88 3.14 9.18
C PRO A 27 -41.00 4.35 9.56
N PRO A 28 -40.57 4.47 10.81
CA PRO A 28 -39.56 5.47 11.15
C PRO A 28 -38.35 5.23 10.28
N ASP A 29 -37.86 6.31 9.67
CA ASP A 29 -36.67 6.41 8.90
C ASP A 29 -35.53 5.81 9.76
N ALA A 30 -35.20 4.56 9.50
CA ALA A 30 -34.08 3.90 10.16
C ALA A 30 -32.81 4.56 9.61
N SER A 31 -32.30 5.55 10.32
CA SER A 31 -30.96 6.07 10.08
C SER A 31 -30.04 4.90 9.90
N PRO A 32 -29.27 4.86 8.81
CA PRO A 32 -28.28 3.77 8.63
C PRO A 32 -27.37 3.76 9.88
N PRO A 33 -27.02 2.57 10.40
CA PRO A 33 -26.10 2.48 11.52
C PRO A 33 -24.83 3.25 11.16
N PRO A 34 -24.23 3.99 12.13
CA PRO A 34 -22.99 4.70 11.87
C PRO A 34 -22.01 3.72 11.27
N SER A 35 -21.53 4.03 10.07
CA SER A 35 -20.52 3.24 9.37
C SER A 35 -19.38 3.06 10.36
N ALA A 36 -19.12 1.82 10.75
CA ALA A 36 -18.01 1.51 11.66
C ALA A 36 -16.77 2.17 11.05
N ALA A 37 -16.19 3.13 11.78
CA ALA A 37 -14.99 3.81 11.35
C ALA A 37 -13.96 2.72 11.01
N ALA A 38 -13.48 2.73 9.76
CA ALA A 38 -12.57 1.71 9.27
C ALA A 38 -11.38 1.62 10.22
N SER A 39 -11.28 0.52 10.96
CA SER A 39 -10.17 0.24 11.86
C SER A 39 -8.97 -0.18 11.03
N GLY A 40 -8.15 0.77 10.62
CA GLY A 40 -6.92 0.58 9.88
C GLY A 40 -5.88 1.61 10.33
N PRO A 41 -4.64 1.54 9.85
CA PRO A 41 -3.61 2.51 10.21
C PRO A 41 -4.04 3.93 9.82
N GLU A 42 -3.64 4.93 10.63
CA GLU A 42 -3.97 6.34 10.37
C GLU A 42 -3.15 6.96 9.23
N ILE A 43 -2.03 6.33 8.88
CA ILE A 43 -1.17 6.70 7.76
C ILE A 43 -0.95 5.49 6.86
N LEU A 44 -0.75 5.74 5.57
CA LEU A 44 -0.49 4.73 4.56
C LEU A 44 0.76 5.13 3.77
N PRO A 45 1.76 4.24 3.63
CA PRO A 45 2.92 4.51 2.82
C PRO A 45 2.59 4.26 1.35
N LEU A 46 3.01 5.17 0.50
CA LEU A 46 2.98 5.04 -0.95
C LEU A 46 4.42 4.88 -1.43
N LEU A 47 4.83 3.66 -1.77
CA LEU A 47 6.14 3.40 -2.36
C LEU A 47 6.19 3.94 -3.79
N ILE A 48 7.27 4.64 -4.11
CA ILE A 48 7.46 5.33 -5.41
C ILE A 48 8.47 4.60 -6.28
N ASN A 49 9.31 3.75 -5.67
CA ASN A 49 10.24 2.92 -6.43
C ASN A 49 9.49 1.98 -7.39
N SER A 50 9.90 1.95 -8.66
CA SER A 50 9.42 0.96 -9.62
C SER A 50 10.03 -0.43 -9.35
N GLU A 51 11.26 -0.46 -8.86
CA GLU A 51 12.00 -1.66 -8.46
C GLU A 51 12.84 -1.36 -7.22
N ILE A 52 12.98 -2.34 -6.34
CA ILE A 52 13.92 -2.33 -5.22
C ILE A 52 14.81 -3.55 -5.41
N LEU A 53 16.12 -3.33 -5.42
CA LEU A 53 17.10 -4.37 -5.73
C LEU A 53 17.97 -4.67 -4.51
N ARG A 54 18.59 -5.85 -4.50
CA ARG A 54 19.67 -6.14 -3.56
C ARG A 54 20.80 -5.11 -3.73
N GLY A 55 21.42 -4.71 -2.64
CA GLY A 55 22.45 -3.68 -2.60
C GLY A 55 21.90 -2.28 -2.37
N PRO A 56 22.63 -1.23 -2.78
CA PRO A 56 22.29 0.16 -2.48
C PRO A 56 21.08 0.66 -3.27
N ASN A 57 20.13 1.26 -2.56
CA ASN A 57 18.90 1.82 -3.12
C ASN A 57 18.64 3.22 -2.60
N ARG A 58 18.00 4.07 -3.41
CA ARG A 58 17.26 5.22 -2.96
C ARG A 58 15.82 4.78 -2.69
N PHE A 59 15.50 4.52 -1.44
CA PHE A 59 14.16 4.13 -1.04
C PHE A 59 13.27 5.36 -0.99
N LEU A 60 12.30 5.44 -1.88
CA LEU A 60 11.43 6.60 -2.11
C LEU A 60 10.00 6.26 -1.74
N PHE A 61 9.39 7.10 -0.92
CA PHE A 61 7.99 6.92 -0.53
C PHE A 61 7.33 8.25 -0.18
N SER A 62 6.02 8.25 -0.14
CA SER A 62 5.23 9.32 0.45
C SER A 62 4.30 8.74 1.51
N LEU A 63 3.63 9.59 2.26
CA LEU A 63 2.65 9.20 3.26
C LEU A 63 1.31 9.86 2.95
N THR A 64 0.24 9.11 3.02
CA THR A 64 -1.13 9.60 2.92
C THR A 64 -1.92 9.23 4.17
N ASP A 65 -3.03 9.91 4.40
CA ASP A 65 -4.03 9.49 5.37
C ASP A 65 -5.04 8.50 4.71
N ARG A 66 -6.03 8.06 5.48
CA ARG A 66 -7.10 7.16 5.00
C ARG A 66 -7.97 7.75 3.89
N ALA A 67 -7.99 9.07 3.74
CA ALA A 67 -8.71 9.77 2.68
C ALA A 67 -7.84 9.99 1.43
N ASN A 68 -6.65 9.36 1.36
CA ASN A 68 -5.64 9.53 0.33
C ASN A 68 -5.08 10.95 0.23
N LYS A 69 -5.24 11.74 1.28
CA LYS A 69 -4.63 13.07 1.36
C LYS A 69 -3.17 12.92 1.78
N LEU A 70 -2.28 13.64 1.11
CA LEU A 70 -0.86 13.70 1.48
C LEU A 70 -0.70 14.27 2.90
N VAL A 71 0.05 13.55 3.74
CA VAL A 71 0.48 13.98 5.06
C VAL A 71 2.00 14.15 5.13
N ALA A 72 2.71 13.82 4.05
CA ALA A 72 4.13 14.07 3.91
C ALA A 72 4.40 15.59 3.91
N ALA A 73 5.23 16.03 4.85
CA ALA A 73 5.55 17.46 5.06
C ALA A 73 6.97 17.61 5.62
N PRO A 74 7.60 18.81 5.45
CA PRO A 74 8.99 19.03 5.90
C PRO A 74 9.20 18.88 7.41
N ASP A 75 8.15 19.10 8.19
CA ASP A 75 8.13 19.06 9.64
C ASP A 75 7.69 17.70 10.21
N VAL A 76 7.30 16.76 9.35
CA VAL A 76 7.04 15.37 9.74
C VAL A 76 8.32 14.56 9.56
N LYS A 77 8.85 14.01 10.65
CA LYS A 77 10.04 13.16 10.64
C LYS A 77 9.65 11.70 10.50
N VAL A 78 10.36 10.97 9.65
CA VAL A 78 10.06 9.54 9.44
C VAL A 78 11.29 8.71 9.72
N HIS A 79 11.14 7.77 10.64
CA HIS A 79 12.09 6.72 10.96
C HIS A 79 11.61 5.40 10.40
N LEU A 80 12.50 4.59 9.85
CA LEU A 80 12.23 3.33 9.16
C LEU A 80 12.91 2.18 9.89
N LEU A 81 12.15 1.12 10.17
CA LEU A 81 12.69 -0.13 10.71
C LEU A 81 12.44 -1.24 9.68
N PHE A 82 13.50 -1.88 9.24
CA PHE A 82 13.44 -2.91 8.20
C PHE A 82 13.52 -4.31 8.81
N TYR A 83 12.78 -5.24 8.21
CA TYR A 83 12.65 -6.63 8.64
C TYR A 83 12.82 -7.55 7.43
N ASP A 84 13.63 -8.58 7.58
CA ASP A 84 13.61 -9.71 6.65
C ASP A 84 12.43 -10.60 7.00
N VAL A 85 11.39 -10.57 6.16
CA VAL A 85 10.13 -11.29 6.43
C VAL A 85 10.30 -12.79 6.29
N ASP A 86 11.19 -13.23 5.40
CA ASP A 86 11.42 -14.64 5.12
C ASP A 86 12.21 -15.35 6.23
N THR A 87 13.09 -14.64 6.92
CA THR A 87 13.98 -15.25 7.93
C THR A 87 13.67 -14.82 9.36
N ALA A 88 13.32 -13.55 9.58
CA ALA A 88 13.15 -12.97 10.91
C ALA A 88 12.11 -11.84 10.97
N ALA A 89 10.87 -12.12 10.58
CA ALA A 89 9.79 -11.15 10.38
C ALA A 89 9.53 -10.18 11.57
N ASN A 90 9.95 -10.52 12.78
CA ASN A 90 9.73 -9.71 13.99
C ASN A 90 11.03 -9.12 14.58
N THR A 91 12.17 -9.32 13.91
CA THR A 91 13.46 -8.79 14.35
C THR A 91 13.89 -7.69 13.40
N VAL A 92 14.18 -6.50 13.94
CA VAL A 92 14.70 -5.39 13.14
C VAL A 92 16.08 -5.78 12.61
N ALA A 93 16.21 -5.80 11.28
CA ALA A 93 17.46 -6.10 10.61
C ALA A 93 18.36 -4.86 10.57
N PHE A 94 17.79 -3.71 10.25
CA PHE A 94 18.45 -2.40 10.27
C PHE A 94 17.42 -1.27 10.28
N GLU A 95 17.90 -0.04 10.50
CA GLU A 95 17.08 1.16 10.65
C GLU A 95 17.66 2.29 9.80
N ALA A 96 16.80 3.24 9.42
CA ALA A 96 17.24 4.45 8.71
C ALA A 96 16.28 5.63 8.95
N ASP A 97 16.82 6.83 8.94
CA ASP A 97 16.03 8.05 8.90
C ASP A 97 15.78 8.48 7.46
N ALA A 98 14.55 8.86 7.18
CA ALA A 98 14.18 9.37 5.88
C ALA A 98 14.21 10.90 5.86
N ARG A 99 14.80 11.44 4.80
CA ARG A 99 14.85 12.88 4.55
C ARG A 99 13.69 13.31 3.66
N PHE A 100 12.97 14.34 4.08
CA PHE A 100 11.93 14.94 3.26
C PHE A 100 12.51 15.73 2.06
N LEU A 101 11.79 15.70 0.94
CA LEU A 101 12.02 16.56 -0.20
C LEU A 101 10.73 16.88 -0.96
N TRP A 102 10.69 18.01 -1.61
CA TRP A 102 9.59 18.34 -2.51
C TRP A 102 9.83 17.71 -3.89
N ALA A 103 8.87 16.93 -4.36
CA ALA A 103 8.78 16.54 -5.78
C ALA A 103 8.18 17.67 -6.60
N ILE A 104 7.16 18.35 -6.06
CA ILE A 104 6.58 19.60 -6.55
C ILE A 104 6.42 20.50 -5.34
N GLU A 105 7.15 21.63 -5.32
CA GLU A 105 7.18 22.53 -4.17
C GLU A 105 5.77 22.96 -3.74
N GLY A 106 5.48 22.83 -2.45
CA GLY A 106 4.19 23.16 -1.85
C GLY A 106 3.03 22.23 -2.23
N VAL A 107 3.22 21.27 -3.14
CA VAL A 107 2.15 20.41 -3.67
C VAL A 107 2.39 18.94 -3.34
N GLN A 108 3.56 18.42 -3.66
CA GLN A 108 3.85 17.00 -3.51
C GLN A 108 5.17 16.77 -2.80
N GLY A 109 5.07 16.30 -1.55
CA GLY A 109 6.21 15.90 -0.75
C GLY A 109 6.46 14.40 -0.82
N LEU A 110 7.72 14.02 -0.67
CA LEU A 110 8.14 12.64 -0.52
C LEU A 110 9.34 12.52 0.43
N TYR A 111 9.63 11.31 0.82
CA TYR A 111 10.78 10.98 1.64
C TYR A 111 11.75 10.11 0.87
N VAL A 112 13.04 10.26 1.17
CA VAL A 112 14.11 9.45 0.64
C VAL A 112 15.01 8.95 1.77
N ALA A 113 15.30 7.65 1.75
CA ALA A 113 16.36 7.04 2.56
C ALA A 113 17.32 6.28 1.64
N ASN A 114 18.62 6.32 1.96
CA ASN A 114 19.60 5.48 1.28
C ASN A 114 19.71 4.17 2.05
N ILE A 115 19.32 3.08 1.42
CA ILE A 115 19.22 1.76 2.03
C ILE A 115 20.10 0.79 1.25
N ASP A 116 20.80 -0.08 1.97
CA ASP A 116 21.54 -1.20 1.38
C ASP A 116 20.89 -2.51 1.83
N PHE A 117 20.18 -3.19 0.90
CA PHE A 117 19.54 -4.47 1.18
C PHE A 117 20.59 -5.59 1.02
N PRO A 118 20.91 -6.34 2.10
CA PRO A 118 21.91 -7.39 2.04
C PRO A 118 21.50 -8.55 1.12
N ASP A 119 20.21 -8.87 1.08
CA ASP A 119 19.66 -10.00 0.36
C ASP A 119 18.39 -9.63 -0.41
N ALA A 120 18.15 -10.34 -1.51
CA ALA A 120 16.88 -10.35 -2.21
C ALA A 120 15.87 -11.20 -1.43
N GLY A 121 14.58 -10.92 -1.60
CA GLY A 121 13.51 -11.64 -0.90
C GLY A 121 12.40 -10.70 -0.45
N ARG A 122 11.56 -11.18 0.45
CA ARG A 122 10.46 -10.40 1.00
C ARG A 122 10.91 -9.61 2.22
N TRP A 123 10.80 -8.31 2.12
CA TRP A 123 11.14 -7.36 3.17
C TRP A 123 9.90 -6.64 3.69
N GLY A 124 9.94 -6.25 4.94
CA GLY A 124 8.94 -5.38 5.55
C GLY A 124 9.58 -4.12 6.10
N THR A 125 8.85 -3.02 6.08
CA THR A 125 9.27 -1.77 6.71
C THR A 125 8.17 -1.26 7.61
N LYS A 126 8.52 -0.94 8.86
CA LYS A 126 7.69 -0.15 9.74
C LYS A 126 8.07 1.33 9.56
N PHE A 127 7.12 2.13 9.15
CA PHE A 127 7.23 3.57 9.03
C PHE A 127 6.76 4.19 10.35
N GLU A 128 7.61 4.93 11.03
CA GLU A 128 7.28 5.68 12.24
C GLU A 128 7.35 7.17 11.93
N ALA A 129 6.18 7.80 11.79
CA ALA A 129 6.07 9.22 11.46
C ALA A 129 5.80 10.02 12.74
N THR A 130 6.70 10.93 13.09
CA THR A 130 6.57 11.88 14.20
C THR A 130 6.08 13.21 13.64
N PHE A 131 4.90 13.63 14.08
CA PHE A 131 4.26 14.87 13.68
C PHE A 131 4.68 16.04 14.58
N PRO A 132 4.46 17.32 14.13
CA PRO A 132 4.84 18.52 14.89
C PRO A 132 4.19 18.63 16.27
N ASP A 133 3.02 18.03 16.45
CA ASP A 133 2.30 17.97 17.74
C ASP A 133 2.86 16.90 18.69
N GLY A 134 3.92 16.20 18.29
CA GLY A 134 4.55 15.13 19.04
C GLY A 134 3.86 13.76 18.93
N GLN A 135 2.76 13.66 18.17
CA GLN A 135 2.14 12.36 17.91
C GLN A 135 3.03 11.50 17.02
N VAL A 136 3.15 10.21 17.37
CA VAL A 136 3.82 9.21 16.54
C VAL A 136 2.79 8.27 15.98
N LYS A 137 2.72 8.20 14.65
CA LYS A 137 1.86 7.25 13.92
C LYS A 137 2.75 6.24 13.22
N SER A 138 2.33 4.99 13.22
CA SER A 138 3.11 3.95 12.57
C SER A 138 2.25 3.03 11.70
N VAL A 139 2.88 2.49 10.67
CA VAL A 139 2.31 1.48 9.78
C VAL A 139 3.42 0.58 9.29
N ARG A 140 3.10 -0.68 9.04
CA ARG A 140 4.00 -1.63 8.38
C ARG A 140 3.50 -1.93 6.98
N ALA A 141 4.43 -2.02 6.03
CA ALA A 141 4.19 -2.49 4.67
C ALA A 141 5.30 -3.45 4.26
N ASP A 142 4.93 -4.48 3.54
CA ASP A 142 5.85 -5.46 2.98
C ASP A 142 6.02 -5.21 1.48
N PHE A 143 7.21 -5.54 0.94
CA PHE A 143 7.56 -5.40 -0.47
C PHE A 143 8.63 -6.42 -0.84
N ASP A 144 8.85 -6.60 -2.14
CA ASP A 144 9.86 -7.51 -2.64
C ASP A 144 11.13 -6.75 -3.02
N VAL A 145 12.29 -7.31 -2.67
CA VAL A 145 13.62 -6.90 -3.10
C VAL A 145 14.11 -7.92 -4.11
N ALA A 146 14.30 -7.50 -5.35
CA ALA A 146 14.73 -8.38 -6.41
C ALA A 146 16.26 -8.53 -6.44
N GLU A 147 16.75 -9.71 -6.88
CA GLU A 147 18.19 -9.96 -7.05
C GLU A 147 18.81 -9.09 -8.15
N SER A 148 18.04 -8.84 -9.23
CA SER A 148 18.46 -8.03 -10.37
C SER A 148 17.27 -7.28 -10.97
N GLY A 149 17.54 -6.11 -11.54
CA GLY A 149 16.53 -5.28 -12.17
C GLY A 149 16.14 -5.72 -13.57
N SER A 150 15.00 -5.20 -14.04
CA SER A 150 14.55 -5.33 -15.42
C SER A 150 15.35 -4.44 -16.38
N THR A 151 16.02 -3.41 -15.85
CA THR A 151 16.86 -2.50 -16.62
C THR A 151 18.31 -2.99 -16.67
N PRO A 152 19.03 -2.75 -17.78
CA PRO A 152 20.45 -3.08 -17.85
C PRO A 152 21.24 -2.39 -16.72
N PRO A 153 22.20 -3.08 -16.09
CA PRO A 153 23.01 -2.50 -15.04
C PRO A 153 23.90 -1.37 -15.56
N LEU A 154 24.32 -0.47 -14.67
CA LEU A 154 25.23 0.62 -15.00
C LEU A 154 26.52 0.06 -15.63
N GLY A 155 26.92 0.64 -16.77
CA GLY A 155 28.10 0.21 -17.54
C GLY A 155 27.83 -0.94 -18.52
N ALA A 156 26.62 -1.52 -18.55
CA ALA A 156 26.27 -2.48 -19.58
C ALA A 156 26.24 -1.82 -20.96
N LYS A 157 26.65 -2.58 -21.98
CA LYS A 157 26.55 -2.11 -23.35
C LYS A 157 25.08 -1.96 -23.73
N ALA A 158 24.68 -0.77 -24.21
CA ALA A 158 23.35 -0.56 -24.71
C ALA A 158 23.02 -1.55 -25.85
N PRO A 159 21.81 -2.11 -25.88
CA PRO A 159 21.38 -2.93 -27.02
C PRO A 159 21.41 -2.11 -28.31
N ALA A 160 21.81 -2.72 -29.38
CA ALA A 160 21.71 -2.10 -30.71
C ALA A 160 20.22 -1.95 -31.05
N VAL A 161 19.80 -0.73 -31.33
CA VAL A 161 18.44 -0.42 -31.73
C VAL A 161 18.50 0.22 -33.11
N ASP A 162 17.80 -0.35 -34.08
CA ASP A 162 17.55 0.27 -35.36
C ASP A 162 16.56 1.43 -35.17
N THR A 163 17.12 2.62 -34.97
CA THR A 163 16.30 3.82 -34.92
C THR A 163 16.16 4.37 -36.33
N PRO A 164 14.96 4.35 -36.93
CA PRO A 164 14.75 4.90 -38.25
C PRO A 164 15.17 6.36 -38.29
N THR A 165 15.93 6.76 -39.29
CA THR A 165 16.44 8.11 -39.52
C THR A 165 15.56 8.92 -40.46
N ALA A 166 15.82 10.23 -40.66
CA ALA A 166 15.14 11.02 -41.64
C ALA A 166 15.32 10.46 -43.06
N ALA A 167 16.46 9.80 -43.35
CA ALA A 167 16.72 9.16 -44.63
C ALA A 167 15.77 7.98 -44.90
N ASP A 168 15.40 7.22 -43.89
CA ASP A 168 14.49 6.07 -44.03
C ASP A 168 13.06 6.46 -44.39
N VAL A 169 12.70 7.72 -44.17
CA VAL A 169 11.40 8.29 -44.56
C VAL A 169 11.48 9.31 -45.69
N GLY A 170 12.61 9.35 -46.42
CA GLY A 170 12.81 10.25 -47.56
C GLY A 170 12.82 11.74 -47.15
N GLY A 171 13.16 12.07 -45.92
CA GLY A 171 13.16 13.42 -45.38
C GLY A 171 11.80 13.90 -44.83
N ASP A 172 10.75 13.12 -44.96
CA ASP A 172 9.42 13.45 -44.47
C ASP A 172 9.34 13.16 -42.96
N LEU A 173 9.67 14.17 -42.13
CA LEU A 173 9.67 14.06 -40.67
C LEU A 173 8.25 13.91 -40.08
N ALA A 174 7.20 14.33 -40.81
CA ALA A 174 5.83 14.17 -40.33
C ALA A 174 5.44 12.68 -40.17
N ARG A 175 6.09 11.79 -40.90
CA ARG A 175 5.89 10.32 -40.78
C ARG A 175 6.54 9.73 -39.53
N ARG A 176 7.23 10.51 -38.75
CA ARG A 176 8.01 10.09 -37.58
C ARG A 176 7.63 10.81 -36.29
N THR A 177 6.75 11.79 -36.36
CA THR A 177 6.22 12.48 -35.18
C THR A 177 4.87 11.88 -34.79
N THR A 178 4.59 11.87 -33.50
CA THR A 178 3.25 11.57 -32.97
C THR A 178 2.36 12.81 -32.89
N ASP A 179 2.92 14.00 -33.17
CA ASP A 179 2.16 15.25 -33.29
C ASP A 179 1.40 15.24 -34.62
N GLN A 180 0.08 15.09 -34.53
CA GLN A 180 -0.87 15.20 -35.64
C GLN A 180 -1.82 16.36 -35.38
#